data_fbb77a2a25dd5c77255c3d0fa19b6446
#
_entry.id   fbb77a2a25dd5c77255c3d0fa19b6446
#
_cell.length_a   1.000
_cell.length_b   1.000
_cell.length_c   1.000
_cell.angle_alpha   90.00
_cell.angle_beta   90.00
_cell.angle_gamma   90.00
#
_symmetry.space_group_name_H-M   'P 1'
#
loop_
_entity.id
_entity.type
_entity.pdbx_description
1 polymer ?
#
loop_
_entity_poly.entity_id
_entity_poly.type
_entity_poly.pdbx_seq_one_letter_code
_entity_poly.pdbx_strand_id
1 'polypeptide(L)'
;MSRKPPAHDIVESSTPAHRQRKRAVSDTPQSTAAAAAHAPDGTNAHNAHNAVVTGQFGPQASAYLTSANHAQGDDLEQLATIARAHPGAQVLDLGCGAGHVSFFTAPHAARVVAYDLSADMLGVVAGEATKRGLTNVDTQLGAAESLPFADASFDLVFSRYSAHHWADVGAALREMRRVLKPDGRVVICDVASTGQPLFDTYLQAVEVLRDTSHVRDYAASEWMTMAAGAGFSVASLTPRTLELDFKTWTTRMRTPEPMQVAIRALQTAMADDVRRHFKIQDDGSFTLDTLTLELIVG
;
A
#
# COMPACT_ATOMS: atom_id res chain seq x y z
N MET A 1 10.42 67.92 -2.06
CA MET A 1 9.32 68.27 -2.99
C MET A 1 8.38 67.06 -2.97
N SER A 2 7.56 66.95 -2.01
CA SER A 2 6.20 67.47 -1.70
C SER A 2 5.23 67.44 -2.90
N ARG A 3 4.31 66.51 -2.84
CA ARG A 3 2.88 66.78 -3.10
C ARG A 3 2.00 65.56 -2.72
N LYS A 4 1.12 65.82 -1.78
CA LYS A 4 0.01 65.02 -1.25
C LYS A 4 -1.31 65.49 -1.95
N PRO A 5 -2.47 64.86 -1.69
CA PRO A 5 -3.50 64.44 -2.64
C PRO A 5 -4.67 65.44 -2.82
N PRO A 6 -5.83 65.02 -3.39
CA PRO A 6 -7.04 65.35 -2.68
C PRO A 6 -8.04 64.20 -2.46
N ALA A 7 -8.76 64.36 -1.36
CA ALA A 7 -9.97 63.66 -1.00
C ALA A 7 -11.20 64.44 -1.53
N HIS A 8 -12.35 63.77 -1.62
CA HIS A 8 -13.75 64.25 -1.51
C HIS A 8 -14.62 63.11 -2.15
N ASP A 9 -15.80 62.73 -1.78
CA ASP A 9 -16.76 63.28 -0.82
C ASP A 9 -17.76 62.16 -0.43
N ILE A 10 -18.31 62.32 0.75
CA ILE A 10 -19.42 61.56 1.35
C ILE A 10 -20.73 62.10 0.77
N VAL A 11 -21.67 61.22 0.42
CA VAL A 11 -23.12 61.59 0.33
C VAL A 11 -23.95 60.52 1.03
N GLU A 12 -24.49 60.92 2.19
CA GLU A 12 -25.66 60.31 2.85
C GLU A 12 -26.96 60.73 2.13
N SER A 13 -27.97 59.83 2.13
CA SER A 13 -29.38 60.12 2.45
C SER A 13 -30.28 58.95 2.06
N SER A 14 -30.92 58.47 2.99
CA SER A 14 -32.27 58.56 3.52
C SER A 14 -33.23 57.46 3.09
N THR A 15 -33.67 56.76 4.14
CA THR A 15 -34.85 55.85 4.20
C THR A 15 -36.15 56.61 3.91
N PRO A 16 -37.24 55.96 3.46
CA PRO A 16 -38.40 55.90 4.33
C PRO A 16 -39.11 54.52 4.45
N ALA A 17 -39.77 54.37 5.58
CA ALA A 17 -40.54 53.25 6.07
C ALA A 17 -41.95 53.12 5.49
N HIS A 18 -42.54 51.98 5.76
CA HIS A 18 -43.97 51.62 5.87
C HIS A 18 -44.72 51.05 4.68
N ARG A 19 -45.07 49.77 4.75
CA ARG A 19 -46.46 49.34 4.99
C ARG A 19 -46.58 47.83 5.14
N GLN A 20 -47.06 47.42 6.29
CA GLN A 20 -47.62 46.09 6.60
C GLN A 20 -48.84 45.81 5.73
N ARG A 21 -48.90 44.61 5.12
CA ARG A 21 -50.17 43.93 4.83
C ARG A 21 -50.05 42.46 5.26
N LYS A 22 -50.77 42.10 6.26
CA LYS A 22 -51.13 40.72 6.66
C LYS A 22 -52.00 40.12 5.53
N ARG A 23 -51.66 38.93 5.05
CA ARG A 23 -52.62 37.98 4.50
C ARG A 23 -52.26 36.55 4.92
N ALA A 24 -53.32 35.83 5.13
CA ALA A 24 -53.52 34.63 5.89
C ALA A 24 -52.86 33.37 5.32
N VAL A 25 -52.59 32.49 6.22
CA VAL A 25 -52.35 31.06 6.25
C VAL A 25 -53.07 30.26 5.16
N SER A 26 -52.32 29.37 4.47
CA SER A 26 -52.83 28.08 4.06
C SER A 26 -51.66 27.07 4.17
N ASP A 27 -51.76 26.19 5.16
CA ASP A 27 -50.89 25.03 5.37
C ASP A 27 -51.07 24.03 4.22
N THR A 28 -49.96 23.67 3.59
CA THR A 28 -49.84 22.39 2.91
C THR A 28 -48.41 21.92 3.13
N PRO A 29 -48.20 20.73 3.71
CA PRO A 29 -46.87 20.21 3.90
C PRO A 29 -46.37 19.61 2.58
N GLN A 30 -45.48 20.30 1.89
CA GLN A 30 -44.68 19.70 0.85
C GLN A 30 -43.50 18.92 1.51
N SER A 31 -43.63 17.60 1.50
CA SER A 31 -42.56 16.67 1.75
C SER A 31 -41.45 16.83 0.69
N THR A 32 -40.42 17.61 1.01
CA THR A 32 -39.17 17.54 0.29
C THR A 32 -38.32 16.42 0.90
N ALA A 33 -38.48 15.21 0.40
CA ALA A 33 -37.48 14.18 0.55
C ALA A 33 -36.23 14.64 -0.22
N ALA A 34 -35.33 15.32 0.47
CA ALA A 34 -33.97 15.52 0.01
C ALA A 34 -33.34 14.12 -0.06
N ALA A 35 -33.13 13.61 -1.28
CA ALA A 35 -32.28 12.46 -1.52
C ALA A 35 -30.88 12.83 -1.00
N ALA A 36 -30.54 12.35 0.19
CA ALA A 36 -29.18 12.33 0.67
C ALA A 36 -28.38 11.48 -0.32
N ALA A 37 -27.56 12.13 -1.15
CA ALA A 37 -26.55 11.45 -1.92
C ALA A 37 -25.65 10.72 -0.91
N HIS A 38 -25.79 9.39 -0.83
CA HIS A 38 -24.88 8.54 -0.09
C HIS A 38 -23.49 8.75 -0.69
N ALA A 39 -22.58 9.37 0.04
CA ALA A 39 -21.16 9.21 -0.23
C ALA A 39 -20.88 7.69 -0.20
N PRO A 40 -20.12 7.13 -1.16
CA PRO A 40 -19.83 5.71 -1.13
C PRO A 40 -19.17 5.39 0.21
N ASP A 41 -19.77 4.44 0.93
CA ASP A 41 -19.22 3.95 2.19
C ASP A 41 -17.82 3.39 1.89
N GLY A 42 -16.78 3.97 2.52
CA GLY A 42 -15.39 3.58 2.27
C GLY A 42 -15.16 2.07 2.44
N THR A 43 -15.92 1.41 3.31
CA THR A 43 -15.89 -0.04 3.51
C THR A 43 -16.30 -0.82 2.26
N ASN A 44 -17.27 -0.36 1.49
CA ASN A 44 -17.70 -1.00 0.25
C ASN A 44 -16.67 -0.85 -0.87
N ALA A 45 -15.97 0.28 -0.94
CA ALA A 45 -14.90 0.49 -1.93
C ALA A 45 -13.69 -0.42 -1.65
N HIS A 46 -13.28 -0.56 -0.38
CA HIS A 46 -12.20 -1.48 0.01
C HIS A 46 -12.56 -2.93 -0.30
N ASN A 47 -13.79 -3.36 -0.02
CA ASN A 47 -14.25 -4.73 -0.32
C ASN A 47 -14.21 -5.03 -1.83
N ALA A 48 -14.59 -4.07 -2.67
CA ALA A 48 -14.52 -4.23 -4.13
C ALA A 48 -13.05 -4.35 -4.61
N HIS A 49 -12.14 -3.52 -4.09
CA HIS A 49 -10.72 -3.60 -4.40
C HIS A 49 -10.11 -4.92 -3.92
N ASN A 50 -10.40 -5.34 -2.69
CA ASN A 50 -9.93 -6.60 -2.12
C ASN A 50 -10.36 -7.81 -2.96
N ALA A 51 -11.55 -7.77 -3.59
CA ALA A 51 -11.99 -8.80 -4.52
C ALA A 51 -11.15 -8.82 -5.81
N VAL A 52 -10.67 -7.67 -6.30
CA VAL A 52 -9.74 -7.60 -7.44
C VAL A 52 -8.40 -8.22 -7.05
N VAL A 53 -7.84 -7.86 -5.89
CA VAL A 53 -6.57 -8.43 -5.38
C VAL A 53 -6.67 -9.95 -5.28
N THR A 54 -7.69 -10.49 -4.60
CA THR A 54 -7.84 -11.94 -4.43
C THR A 54 -8.06 -12.67 -5.76
N GLY A 55 -8.81 -12.07 -6.69
CA GLY A 55 -9.02 -12.62 -8.04
C GLY A 55 -7.74 -12.65 -8.88
N GLN A 56 -6.84 -11.70 -8.67
CA GLN A 56 -5.57 -11.59 -9.37
C GLN A 56 -4.54 -12.60 -8.85
N PHE A 57 -4.39 -12.73 -7.53
CA PHE A 57 -3.32 -13.51 -6.90
C PHE A 57 -3.71 -14.96 -6.58
N GLY A 58 -4.95 -15.25 -6.18
CA GLY A 58 -5.39 -16.59 -5.78
C GLY A 58 -5.05 -17.67 -6.78
N PRO A 59 -5.43 -17.55 -8.07
CA PRO A 59 -5.16 -18.58 -9.09
C PRO A 59 -3.67 -18.82 -9.38
N GLN A 60 -2.78 -17.98 -8.85
CA GLN A 60 -1.34 -18.01 -9.12
C GLN A 60 -0.50 -18.37 -7.88
N ALA A 61 -1.13 -18.67 -6.75
CA ALA A 61 -0.48 -18.90 -5.47
C ALA A 61 0.71 -19.89 -5.56
N SER A 62 0.54 -21.00 -6.26
CA SER A 62 1.60 -22.00 -6.44
C SER A 62 2.78 -21.49 -7.29
N ALA A 63 2.54 -20.61 -8.26
CA ALA A 63 3.59 -20.03 -9.10
C ALA A 63 4.45 -19.03 -8.31
N TYR A 64 3.86 -18.33 -7.34
CA TYR A 64 4.58 -17.43 -6.43
C TYR A 64 5.54 -18.17 -5.51
N LEU A 65 5.23 -19.38 -5.07
CA LEU A 65 6.10 -20.21 -4.23
C LEU A 65 7.45 -20.52 -4.91
N THR A 66 7.46 -20.71 -6.23
CA THR A 66 8.66 -21.07 -7.00
C THR A 66 9.32 -19.85 -7.68
N SER A 67 8.80 -18.65 -7.51
CA SER A 67 9.32 -17.43 -8.11
C SER A 67 10.66 -17.04 -7.48
N ALA A 68 11.74 -17.02 -8.25
CA ALA A 68 13.08 -16.67 -7.79
C ALA A 68 13.13 -15.27 -7.13
N ASN A 69 12.44 -14.29 -7.71
CA ASN A 69 12.39 -12.92 -7.19
C ASN A 69 11.75 -12.82 -5.79
N HIS A 70 10.91 -13.80 -5.41
CA HIS A 70 10.26 -13.84 -4.10
C HIS A 70 10.96 -14.80 -3.13
N ALA A 71 11.55 -15.86 -3.65
CA ALA A 71 12.20 -16.90 -2.85
C ALA A 71 13.63 -16.54 -2.37
N GLN A 72 14.19 -15.45 -2.87
CA GLN A 72 15.56 -15.00 -2.59
C GLN A 72 15.62 -13.47 -2.49
N GLY A 73 16.71 -12.93 -1.99
CA GLY A 73 17.00 -11.50 -1.93
C GLY A 73 17.60 -11.07 -0.58
N ASP A 74 18.42 -10.03 -0.63
CA ASP A 74 19.06 -9.46 0.57
C ASP A 74 18.05 -8.90 1.56
N ASP A 75 16.89 -8.47 1.08
CA ASP A 75 15.76 -8.05 1.90
C ASP A 75 15.20 -9.20 2.75
N LEU A 76 15.03 -10.38 2.15
CA LEU A 76 14.56 -11.57 2.85
C LEU A 76 15.58 -12.06 3.90
N GLU A 77 16.87 -12.02 3.58
CA GLU A 77 17.96 -12.32 4.52
C GLU A 77 18.04 -11.30 5.67
N GLN A 78 17.73 -10.03 5.39
CA GLN A 78 17.61 -9.01 6.44
C GLN A 78 16.48 -9.33 7.41
N LEU A 79 15.29 -9.72 6.90
CA LEU A 79 14.15 -10.11 7.75
C LEU A 79 14.50 -11.34 8.61
N ALA A 80 15.14 -12.36 8.04
CA ALA A 80 15.62 -13.52 8.78
C ALA A 80 16.66 -13.16 9.85
N THR A 81 17.54 -12.20 9.55
CA THR A 81 18.56 -11.72 10.50
C THR A 81 17.91 -10.99 11.67
N ILE A 82 16.89 -10.16 11.41
CA ILE A 82 16.12 -9.49 12.47
C ILE A 82 15.38 -10.54 13.31
N ALA A 83 14.73 -11.53 12.71
CA ALA A 83 14.06 -12.59 13.46
C ALA A 83 15.06 -13.40 14.34
N ARG A 84 16.26 -13.69 13.81
CA ARG A 84 17.34 -14.37 14.54
C ARG A 84 17.83 -13.55 15.74
N ALA A 85 17.83 -12.22 15.64
CA ALA A 85 18.19 -11.34 16.75
C ALA A 85 17.10 -11.25 17.84
N HIS A 86 15.88 -11.73 17.57
CA HIS A 86 14.75 -11.74 18.51
C HIS A 86 14.24 -13.18 18.75
N PRO A 87 15.04 -14.06 19.35
CA PRO A 87 14.67 -15.45 19.55
C PRO A 87 13.41 -15.54 20.41
N GLY A 88 12.47 -16.38 19.99
CA GLY A 88 11.19 -16.54 20.68
C GLY A 88 10.14 -15.47 20.37
N ALA A 89 10.37 -14.64 19.35
CA ALA A 89 9.42 -13.61 18.92
C ALA A 89 8.09 -14.20 18.41
N GLN A 90 7.00 -13.48 18.68
CA GLN A 90 5.73 -13.62 17.97
C GLN A 90 5.80 -12.75 16.71
N VAL A 91 5.75 -13.37 15.54
CA VAL A 91 5.92 -12.71 14.25
C VAL A 91 4.60 -12.67 13.50
N LEU A 92 4.26 -11.51 12.92
CA LEU A 92 3.19 -11.36 11.92
C LEU A 92 3.85 -11.12 10.55
N ASP A 93 3.55 -11.98 9.59
CA ASP A 93 3.89 -11.82 8.18
C ASP A 93 2.63 -11.30 7.46
N LEU A 94 2.56 -9.97 7.27
CA LEU A 94 1.37 -9.24 6.81
C LEU A 94 1.39 -9.08 5.29
N GLY A 95 0.40 -9.66 4.60
CA GLY A 95 0.39 -9.81 3.16
C GLY A 95 1.42 -10.87 2.75
N CYS A 96 1.36 -12.04 3.39
CA CYS A 96 2.40 -13.07 3.31
C CYS A 96 2.55 -13.71 1.92
N GLY A 97 1.53 -13.57 1.05
CA GLY A 97 1.51 -14.26 -0.24
C GLY A 97 1.79 -15.75 -0.11
N ALA A 98 2.75 -16.27 -0.87
CA ALA A 98 3.15 -17.69 -0.82
C ALA A 98 4.04 -18.05 0.39
N GLY A 99 4.28 -17.14 1.35
CA GLY A 99 4.85 -17.43 2.67
C GLY A 99 6.37 -17.39 2.77
N HIS A 100 7.09 -16.79 1.84
CA HIS A 100 8.56 -16.76 1.89
C HIS A 100 9.10 -16.15 3.18
N VAL A 101 8.56 -15.00 3.63
CA VAL A 101 8.96 -14.39 4.90
C VAL A 101 8.65 -15.32 6.07
N SER A 102 7.45 -15.91 6.08
CA SER A 102 7.07 -16.90 7.11
C SER A 102 8.07 -18.05 7.21
N PHE A 103 8.48 -18.63 6.08
CA PHE A 103 9.39 -19.77 6.07
C PHE A 103 10.83 -19.42 6.51
N PHE A 104 11.29 -18.22 6.15
CA PHE A 104 12.63 -17.75 6.54
C PHE A 104 12.71 -17.35 8.01
N THR A 105 11.62 -16.89 8.59
CA THR A 105 11.58 -16.41 9.98
C THR A 105 11.18 -17.50 10.98
N ALA A 106 10.38 -18.48 10.57
CA ALA A 106 9.87 -19.54 11.44
C ALA A 106 10.97 -20.31 12.21
N PRO A 107 12.15 -20.62 11.63
CA PRO A 107 13.21 -21.31 12.38
C PRO A 107 13.76 -20.52 13.57
N HIS A 108 13.48 -19.21 13.65
CA HIS A 108 14.01 -18.29 14.65
C HIS A 108 12.94 -17.73 15.60
N ALA A 109 11.66 -17.90 15.26
CA ALA A 109 10.51 -17.37 15.99
C ALA A 109 9.85 -18.43 16.89
N ALA A 110 9.19 -18.01 17.96
CA ALA A 110 8.30 -18.91 18.71
C ALA A 110 7.05 -19.26 17.89
N ARG A 111 6.53 -18.28 17.16
CA ARG A 111 5.35 -18.44 16.31
C ARG A 111 5.40 -17.43 15.17
N VAL A 112 4.95 -17.84 14.00
CA VAL A 112 4.70 -16.95 12.85
C VAL A 112 3.23 -17.06 12.47
N VAL A 113 2.55 -15.92 12.33
CA VAL A 113 1.22 -15.85 11.74
C VAL A 113 1.37 -15.31 10.31
N ALA A 114 1.17 -16.17 9.33
CA ALA A 114 1.07 -15.81 7.93
C ALA A 114 -0.35 -15.25 7.67
N TYR A 115 -0.44 -13.97 7.39
CA TYR A 115 -1.70 -13.26 7.24
C TYR A 115 -1.85 -12.72 5.82
N ASP A 116 -2.93 -13.08 5.16
CA ASP A 116 -3.17 -12.67 3.77
C ASP A 116 -4.67 -12.54 3.48
N LEU A 117 -4.99 -11.79 2.44
CA LEU A 117 -6.35 -11.60 1.93
C LEU A 117 -6.84 -12.81 1.12
N SER A 118 -5.92 -13.64 0.60
CA SER A 118 -6.20 -14.79 -0.28
C SER A 118 -6.15 -16.11 0.46
N ALA A 119 -7.30 -16.79 0.54
CA ALA A 119 -7.38 -18.15 1.09
C ALA A 119 -6.50 -19.16 0.31
N ASP A 120 -6.35 -18.97 -1.01
CA ASP A 120 -5.52 -19.84 -1.85
C ASP A 120 -4.03 -19.68 -1.50
N MET A 121 -3.57 -18.45 -1.26
CA MET A 121 -2.20 -18.19 -0.76
C MET A 121 -1.96 -18.87 0.57
N LEU A 122 -2.88 -18.70 1.51
CA LEU A 122 -2.79 -19.33 2.84
C LEU A 122 -2.81 -20.86 2.76
N GLY A 123 -3.55 -21.43 1.83
CA GLY A 123 -3.53 -22.87 1.55
C GLY A 123 -2.15 -23.35 1.08
N VAL A 124 -1.48 -22.59 0.22
CA VAL A 124 -0.09 -22.85 -0.22
C VAL A 124 0.87 -22.76 0.96
N VAL A 125 0.74 -21.73 1.79
CA VAL A 125 1.59 -21.56 3.00
C VAL A 125 1.45 -22.73 3.94
N ALA A 126 0.23 -23.14 4.30
CA ALA A 126 -0.02 -24.25 5.21
C ALA A 126 0.54 -25.59 4.67
N GLY A 127 0.33 -25.86 3.38
CA GLY A 127 0.85 -27.05 2.72
C GLY A 127 2.38 -27.09 2.69
N GLU A 128 3.02 -25.96 2.41
CA GLU A 128 4.47 -25.86 2.34
C GLU A 128 5.13 -25.88 3.72
N ALA A 129 4.53 -25.23 4.73
CA ALA A 129 4.97 -25.30 6.11
C ALA A 129 4.98 -26.77 6.61
N THR A 130 3.93 -27.53 6.31
CA THR A 130 3.84 -28.95 6.62
C THR A 130 4.97 -29.76 5.97
N LYS A 131 5.24 -29.54 4.67
CA LYS A 131 6.34 -30.22 3.95
C LYS A 131 7.70 -29.91 4.53
N ARG A 132 7.91 -28.69 5.02
CA ARG A 132 9.17 -28.24 5.65
C ARG A 132 9.28 -28.64 7.12
N GLY A 133 8.24 -29.22 7.71
CA GLY A 133 8.20 -29.56 9.15
C GLY A 133 8.14 -28.34 10.07
N LEU A 134 7.65 -27.20 9.57
CA LEU A 134 7.46 -25.97 10.36
C LEU A 134 6.12 -26.06 11.11
N THR A 135 6.18 -26.36 12.41
CA THR A 135 5.00 -26.56 13.26
C THR A 135 4.53 -25.28 13.96
N ASN A 136 5.27 -24.19 13.80
CA ASN A 136 5.04 -22.89 14.42
C ASN A 136 4.56 -21.80 13.42
N VAL A 137 4.10 -22.20 12.24
CA VAL A 137 3.50 -21.33 11.25
C VAL A 137 1.99 -21.55 11.23
N ASP A 138 1.23 -20.53 11.62
CA ASP A 138 -0.23 -20.49 11.51
C ASP A 138 -0.65 -19.60 10.36
N THR A 139 -1.84 -19.82 9.81
CA THR A 139 -2.42 -18.99 8.75
C THR A 139 -3.68 -18.28 9.23
N GLN A 140 -3.86 -17.02 8.85
CA GLN A 140 -5.05 -16.23 9.20
C GLN A 140 -5.49 -15.36 8.01
N LEU A 141 -6.77 -15.44 7.64
CA LEU A 141 -7.36 -14.66 6.55
C LEU A 141 -7.77 -13.27 7.02
N GLY A 142 -7.50 -12.24 6.23
CA GLY A 142 -8.03 -10.89 6.44
C GLY A 142 -7.28 -9.80 5.68
N ALA A 143 -7.78 -8.57 5.81
CA ALA A 143 -7.23 -7.37 5.20
C ALA A 143 -6.27 -6.65 6.16
N ALA A 144 -5.23 -6.01 5.61
CA ALA A 144 -4.20 -5.33 6.38
C ALA A 144 -4.73 -4.14 7.20
N GLU A 145 -5.81 -3.52 6.74
CA GLU A 145 -6.46 -2.36 7.36
C GLU A 145 -7.29 -2.70 8.61
N SER A 146 -7.49 -4.00 8.91
CA SER A 146 -8.28 -4.44 10.08
C SER A 146 -7.78 -5.79 10.58
N LEU A 147 -6.90 -5.79 11.57
CA LEU A 147 -6.26 -6.99 12.09
C LEU A 147 -7.05 -7.61 13.25
N PRO A 148 -7.43 -8.91 13.19
CA PRO A 148 -8.24 -9.56 14.23
C PRO A 148 -7.39 -10.01 15.43
N PHE A 149 -6.38 -9.21 15.79
CA PHE A 149 -5.48 -9.52 16.90
C PHE A 149 -5.63 -8.49 18.02
N ALA A 150 -5.35 -8.90 19.26
CA ALA A 150 -5.31 -7.99 20.39
C ALA A 150 -4.14 -7.01 20.28
N ASP A 151 -4.24 -5.89 20.99
CA ASP A 151 -3.15 -4.93 21.12
C ASP A 151 -1.89 -5.60 21.68
N ALA A 152 -0.72 -5.15 21.23
CA ALA A 152 0.58 -5.63 21.72
C ALA A 152 0.75 -7.16 21.65
N SER A 153 0.29 -7.80 20.55
CA SER A 153 0.36 -9.26 20.35
C SER A 153 1.67 -9.72 19.73
N PHE A 154 2.35 -8.86 18.96
CA PHE A 154 3.52 -9.25 18.17
C PHE A 154 4.78 -8.49 18.56
N ASP A 155 5.91 -9.18 18.52
CA ASP A 155 7.25 -8.60 18.70
C ASP A 155 7.76 -8.04 17.37
N LEU A 156 7.43 -8.73 16.25
CA LEU A 156 7.85 -8.35 14.91
C LEU A 156 6.65 -8.39 13.95
N VAL A 157 6.52 -7.37 13.13
CA VAL A 157 5.57 -7.33 12.01
C VAL A 157 6.38 -7.11 10.74
N PHE A 158 6.25 -8.02 9.80
CA PHE A 158 6.91 -7.96 8.50
C PHE A 158 5.88 -7.82 7.38
N SER A 159 6.22 -7.05 6.36
CA SER A 159 5.48 -7.04 5.09
C SER A 159 6.46 -6.93 3.93
N ARG A 160 6.26 -7.71 2.88
CA ARG A 160 7.17 -7.75 1.75
C ARG A 160 6.42 -7.85 0.42
N TYR A 161 6.58 -6.82 -0.44
CA TYR A 161 5.95 -6.71 -1.77
C TYR A 161 4.43 -6.90 -1.73
N SER A 162 3.77 -6.20 -0.78
CA SER A 162 2.33 -6.31 -0.55
C SER A 162 1.64 -4.96 -0.38
N ALA A 163 2.30 -3.99 0.24
CA ALA A 163 1.66 -2.73 0.64
C ALA A 163 1.19 -1.89 -0.56
N HIS A 164 1.81 -2.06 -1.71
CA HIS A 164 1.38 -1.39 -2.95
C HIS A 164 0.02 -1.88 -3.49
N HIS A 165 -0.58 -2.89 -2.86
CA HIS A 165 -1.95 -3.35 -3.12
C HIS A 165 -2.96 -2.93 -2.06
N TRP A 166 -2.54 -2.35 -0.93
CA TRP A 166 -3.46 -2.00 0.15
C TRP A 166 -4.25 -0.73 -0.18
N ALA A 167 -5.55 -0.76 0.08
CA ALA A 167 -6.43 0.35 -0.22
C ALA A 167 -6.15 1.57 0.69
N ASP A 168 -5.74 1.35 1.95
CA ASP A 168 -5.37 2.37 2.93
C ASP A 168 -4.15 1.94 3.75
N VAL A 169 -2.96 2.28 3.25
CA VAL A 169 -1.69 2.03 3.94
C VAL A 169 -1.64 2.72 5.30
N GLY A 170 -2.26 3.90 5.44
CA GLY A 170 -2.31 4.60 6.72
C GLY A 170 -3.11 3.83 7.78
N ALA A 171 -4.25 3.21 7.39
CA ALA A 171 -5.00 2.33 8.28
C ALA A 171 -4.19 1.09 8.64
N ALA A 172 -3.54 0.46 7.67
CA ALA A 172 -2.69 -0.71 7.91
C ALA A 172 -1.54 -0.39 8.87
N LEU A 173 -0.87 0.75 8.72
CA LEU A 173 0.18 1.19 9.65
C LEU A 173 -0.36 1.43 11.07
N ARG A 174 -1.56 1.99 11.23
CA ARG A 174 -2.19 2.14 12.56
C ARG A 174 -2.51 0.78 13.19
N GLU A 175 -2.99 -0.18 12.41
CA GLU A 175 -3.22 -1.55 12.87
C GLU A 175 -1.91 -2.26 13.25
N MET A 176 -0.86 -2.15 12.42
CA MET A 176 0.49 -2.64 12.77
C MET A 176 0.95 -2.03 14.10
N ARG A 177 0.77 -0.71 14.29
CA ARG A 177 1.14 -0.04 15.54
C ARG A 177 0.36 -0.55 16.74
N ARG A 178 -0.93 -0.81 16.58
CA ARG A 178 -1.80 -1.33 17.63
C ARG A 178 -1.39 -2.73 18.07
N VAL A 179 -1.15 -3.62 17.11
CA VAL A 179 -0.81 -5.02 17.42
C VAL A 179 0.65 -5.22 17.81
N LEU A 180 1.52 -4.24 17.57
CA LEU A 180 2.93 -4.29 17.91
C LEU A 180 3.15 -4.01 19.40
N LYS A 181 4.00 -4.79 20.05
CA LYS A 181 4.45 -4.54 21.43
C LYS A 181 5.28 -3.25 21.51
N PRO A 182 5.41 -2.64 22.71
CA PRO A 182 6.16 -1.38 22.87
C PRO A 182 7.60 -1.41 22.36
N ASP A 183 8.30 -2.56 22.55
CA ASP A 183 9.69 -2.74 22.09
C ASP A 183 9.78 -3.47 20.74
N GLY A 184 8.65 -3.65 20.06
CA GLY A 184 8.56 -4.37 18.80
C GLY A 184 9.07 -3.58 17.61
N ARG A 185 9.17 -4.26 16.46
CA ARG A 185 9.63 -3.67 15.19
C ARG A 185 8.68 -4.01 14.05
N VAL A 186 8.49 -3.05 13.17
CA VAL A 186 7.86 -3.28 11.85
C VAL A 186 8.96 -3.17 10.80
N VAL A 187 8.96 -4.09 9.83
CA VAL A 187 9.85 -3.98 8.66
C VAL A 187 9.02 -4.16 7.40
N ILE A 188 9.11 -3.18 6.53
CA ILE A 188 8.40 -3.14 5.25
C ILE A 188 9.44 -3.17 4.13
N CYS A 189 9.34 -4.16 3.25
CA CYS A 189 10.12 -4.25 2.02
C CYS A 189 9.16 -4.07 0.84
N ASP A 190 9.33 -3.03 0.04
CA ASP A 190 8.43 -2.82 -1.10
C ASP A 190 9.12 -2.10 -2.26
N VAL A 191 8.45 -2.07 -3.41
CA VAL A 191 8.82 -1.21 -4.54
C VAL A 191 8.71 0.25 -4.09
N ALA A 192 9.65 1.06 -4.52
CA ALA A 192 9.74 2.46 -4.11
C ALA A 192 9.67 3.40 -5.30
N SER A 193 8.80 4.39 -5.22
CA SER A 193 8.88 5.55 -6.10
C SER A 193 10.09 6.41 -5.72
N THR A 194 10.71 7.02 -6.72
CA THR A 194 11.81 7.98 -6.51
C THR A 194 11.36 9.28 -5.84
N GLY A 195 10.04 9.56 -5.85
CA GLY A 195 9.47 10.85 -5.47
C GLY A 195 9.66 11.95 -6.53
N GLN A 196 10.32 11.68 -7.66
CA GLN A 196 10.40 12.60 -8.80
C GLN A 196 9.16 12.40 -9.69
N PRO A 197 8.36 13.45 -9.96
CA PRO A 197 7.05 13.28 -10.62
C PRO A 197 7.09 12.54 -11.96
N LEU A 198 8.12 12.78 -12.78
CA LEU A 198 8.24 12.13 -14.09
C LEU A 198 8.47 10.61 -13.95
N PHE A 199 9.37 10.20 -13.05
CA PHE A 199 9.68 8.79 -12.81
C PHE A 199 8.54 8.10 -12.08
N ASP A 200 7.92 8.78 -11.11
CA ASP A 200 6.74 8.28 -10.41
C ASP A 200 5.58 8.01 -11.37
N THR A 201 5.26 8.97 -12.26
CA THR A 201 4.20 8.80 -13.26
C THR A 201 4.45 7.57 -14.15
N TYR A 202 5.69 7.36 -14.61
CA TYR A 202 6.04 6.18 -15.40
C TYR A 202 5.86 4.89 -14.59
N LEU A 203 6.40 4.83 -13.37
CA LEU A 203 6.32 3.66 -12.51
C LEU A 203 4.87 3.24 -12.27
N GLN A 204 4.03 4.16 -11.76
CA GLN A 204 2.63 3.88 -11.49
C GLN A 204 1.87 3.43 -12.75
N ALA A 205 2.18 4.03 -13.92
CA ALA A 205 1.54 3.66 -15.18
C ALA A 205 1.87 2.24 -15.62
N VAL A 206 3.13 1.81 -15.55
CA VAL A 206 3.51 0.45 -15.97
C VAL A 206 3.04 -0.61 -14.97
N GLU A 207 3.02 -0.31 -13.67
CA GLU A 207 2.51 -1.21 -12.64
C GLU A 207 1.00 -1.42 -12.77
N VAL A 208 0.20 -0.38 -12.93
CA VAL A 208 -1.27 -0.53 -13.10
C VAL A 208 -1.64 -1.21 -14.43
N LEU A 209 -0.86 -1.01 -15.49
CA LEU A 209 -1.05 -1.74 -16.75
C LEU A 209 -0.74 -3.22 -16.61
N ARG A 210 0.26 -3.57 -15.82
CA ARG A 210 0.62 -4.96 -15.54
C ARG A 210 -0.40 -5.65 -14.65
N ASP A 211 -0.87 -4.96 -13.62
CA ASP A 211 -1.69 -5.49 -12.54
C ASP A 211 -2.73 -4.45 -12.10
N THR A 212 -3.98 -4.68 -12.42
CA THR A 212 -5.09 -3.77 -12.10
C THR A 212 -5.44 -3.73 -10.60
N SER A 213 -4.82 -4.57 -9.78
CA SER A 213 -4.91 -4.52 -8.31
C SER A 213 -3.84 -3.61 -7.68
N HIS A 214 -2.93 -3.05 -8.48
CA HIS A 214 -1.96 -2.07 -8.02
C HIS A 214 -2.64 -0.78 -7.55
N VAL A 215 -2.24 -0.29 -6.36
CA VAL A 215 -2.72 0.98 -5.81
C VAL A 215 -1.64 2.05 -5.97
N ARG A 216 -0.48 1.87 -5.34
CA ARG A 216 0.62 2.83 -5.41
C ARG A 216 1.93 2.27 -4.87
N ASP A 217 3.02 2.54 -5.58
CA ASP A 217 4.38 2.47 -5.05
C ASP A 217 4.72 3.80 -4.39
N TYR A 218 4.99 3.79 -3.10
CA TYR A 218 5.21 4.99 -2.30
C TYR A 218 6.68 5.39 -2.29
N ALA A 219 6.94 6.69 -2.35
CA ALA A 219 8.28 7.22 -2.14
C ALA A 219 8.70 7.10 -0.67
N ALA A 220 10.02 7.08 -0.40
CA ALA A 220 10.54 7.03 0.96
C ALA A 220 10.00 8.16 1.85
N SER A 221 9.82 9.37 1.31
CA SER A 221 9.24 10.51 2.03
C SER A 221 7.76 10.33 2.38
N GLU A 222 6.99 9.66 1.50
CA GLU A 222 5.59 9.32 1.76
C GLU A 222 5.52 8.27 2.88
N TRP A 223 6.35 7.22 2.82
CA TRP A 223 6.48 6.21 3.87
C TRP A 223 6.81 6.82 5.23
N MET A 224 7.82 7.70 5.29
CA MET A 224 8.21 8.35 6.55
C MET A 224 7.07 9.21 7.12
N THR A 225 6.33 9.92 6.27
CA THR A 225 5.19 10.75 6.69
C THR A 225 4.04 9.89 7.24
N MET A 226 3.69 8.80 6.54
CA MET A 226 2.63 7.89 6.97
C MET A 226 3.01 7.15 8.25
N ALA A 227 4.27 6.69 8.37
CA ALA A 227 4.78 6.03 9.57
C ALA A 227 4.74 6.96 10.80
N ALA A 228 5.19 8.21 10.66
CA ALA A 228 5.11 9.20 11.73
C ALA A 228 3.65 9.47 12.14
N GLY A 229 2.72 9.58 11.17
CA GLY A 229 1.29 9.74 11.41
C GLY A 229 0.65 8.54 12.14
N ALA A 230 1.24 7.36 12.03
CA ALA A 230 0.81 6.15 12.75
C ALA A 230 1.51 5.95 14.11
N GLY A 231 2.41 6.85 14.53
CA GLY A 231 3.12 6.78 15.81
C GLY A 231 4.40 5.92 15.76
N PHE A 232 5.03 5.84 14.61
CA PHE A 232 6.33 5.20 14.43
C PHE A 232 7.46 6.22 14.25
N SER A 233 8.65 5.82 14.65
CA SER A 233 9.92 6.43 14.27
C SER A 233 10.67 5.51 13.31
N VAL A 234 11.36 6.11 12.32
CA VAL A 234 12.20 5.35 11.39
C VAL A 234 13.51 4.98 12.07
N ALA A 235 13.78 3.70 12.23
CA ALA A 235 15.05 3.19 12.74
C ALA A 235 16.10 3.06 11.63
N SER A 236 15.71 2.55 10.46
CA SER A 236 16.56 2.49 9.27
C SER A 236 15.76 2.51 7.98
N LEU A 237 16.39 2.95 6.90
CA LEU A 237 15.90 2.85 5.54
C LEU A 237 17.05 2.41 4.64
N THR A 238 16.87 1.26 3.99
CA THR A 238 17.87 0.69 3.08
C THR A 238 17.33 0.67 1.66
N PRO A 239 17.83 1.52 0.75
CA PRO A 239 17.45 1.45 -0.66
C PRO A 239 18.10 0.24 -1.32
N ARG A 240 17.38 -0.37 -2.26
CA ARG A 240 17.83 -1.48 -3.11
C ARG A 240 17.28 -1.33 -4.52
N THR A 241 17.64 -2.24 -5.38
CA THR A 241 17.09 -2.35 -6.74
C THR A 241 16.67 -3.78 -7.02
N LEU A 242 15.67 -3.94 -7.90
CA LEU A 242 15.16 -5.23 -8.36
C LEU A 242 15.18 -5.25 -9.89
N GLU A 243 15.95 -6.16 -10.46
CA GLU A 243 15.97 -6.39 -11.91
C GLU A 243 14.80 -7.30 -12.31
N LEU A 244 14.08 -6.89 -13.34
CA LEU A 244 12.90 -7.58 -13.84
C LEU A 244 13.06 -7.96 -15.32
N ASP A 245 13.03 -9.24 -15.61
CA ASP A 245 12.82 -9.75 -16.96
C ASP A 245 11.36 -9.49 -17.37
N PHE A 246 11.18 -8.77 -18.48
CA PHE A 246 9.86 -8.33 -18.93
C PHE A 246 8.88 -9.48 -19.14
N LYS A 247 9.35 -10.55 -19.77
CA LYS A 247 8.53 -11.72 -20.09
C LYS A 247 8.08 -12.43 -18.80
N THR A 248 9.01 -12.67 -17.89
CA THR A 248 8.70 -13.30 -16.59
C THR A 248 7.77 -12.44 -15.75
N TRP A 249 8.02 -11.12 -15.72
CA TRP A 249 7.26 -10.15 -14.95
C TRP A 249 5.79 -10.07 -15.41
N THR A 250 5.55 -10.02 -16.73
CA THR A 250 4.18 -9.96 -17.28
C THR A 250 3.48 -11.31 -17.27
N THR A 251 4.21 -12.42 -17.56
CA THR A 251 3.63 -13.77 -17.56
C THR A 251 3.16 -14.17 -16.17
N ARG A 252 3.93 -13.84 -15.12
CA ARG A 252 3.57 -14.13 -13.73
C ARG A 252 2.23 -13.53 -13.33
N MET A 253 1.90 -12.33 -13.82
CA MET A 253 0.62 -11.67 -13.57
C MET A 253 -0.46 -11.99 -14.62
N ARG A 254 -0.14 -12.81 -15.63
CA ARG A 254 -1.03 -13.06 -16.76
C ARG A 254 -1.48 -11.77 -17.44
N THR A 255 -0.59 -10.78 -17.47
CA THR A 255 -0.89 -9.47 -18.05
C THR A 255 -1.39 -9.65 -19.51
N PRO A 256 -2.58 -9.15 -19.85
CA PRO A 256 -3.14 -9.29 -21.19
C PRO A 256 -2.22 -8.68 -22.27
N GLU A 257 -2.17 -9.29 -23.45
CA GLU A 257 -1.32 -8.82 -24.56
C GLU A 257 -1.48 -7.31 -24.85
N PRO A 258 -2.68 -6.73 -24.93
CA PRO A 258 -2.82 -5.29 -25.17
C PRO A 258 -2.13 -4.43 -24.09
N MET A 259 -2.13 -4.87 -22.83
CA MET A 259 -1.45 -4.19 -21.74
C MET A 259 0.08 -4.32 -21.85
N GLN A 260 0.59 -5.50 -22.24
CA GLN A 260 2.02 -5.69 -22.51
C GLN A 260 2.49 -4.78 -23.65
N VAL A 261 1.71 -4.66 -24.72
CA VAL A 261 1.98 -3.75 -25.84
C VAL A 261 1.98 -2.29 -25.36
N ALA A 262 1.02 -1.89 -24.51
CA ALA A 262 0.96 -0.55 -23.95
C ALA A 262 2.18 -0.24 -23.05
N ILE A 263 2.61 -1.16 -22.20
CA ILE A 263 3.83 -1.02 -21.40
C ILE A 263 5.03 -0.82 -22.30
N ARG A 264 5.21 -1.63 -23.35
CA ARG A 264 6.31 -1.50 -24.29
C ARG A 264 6.29 -0.18 -25.06
N ALA A 265 5.11 0.28 -25.44
CA ALA A 265 4.93 1.59 -26.07
C ALA A 265 5.37 2.74 -25.15
N LEU A 266 4.98 2.69 -23.87
CA LEU A 266 5.45 3.66 -22.87
C LEU A 266 6.97 3.59 -22.71
N GLN A 267 7.56 2.42 -22.51
CA GLN A 267 9.00 2.23 -22.37
C GLN A 267 9.80 2.82 -23.55
N THR A 268 9.24 2.74 -24.75
CA THR A 268 9.89 3.26 -25.97
C THR A 268 9.72 4.78 -26.12
N ALA A 269 8.56 5.32 -25.71
CA ALA A 269 8.20 6.72 -25.91
C ALA A 269 8.70 7.66 -24.80
N MET A 270 9.11 7.11 -23.64
CA MET A 270 9.58 7.94 -22.52
C MET A 270 10.91 8.61 -22.82
N ALA A 271 11.14 9.74 -22.14
CA ALA A 271 12.39 10.49 -22.23
C ALA A 271 13.60 9.66 -21.79
N ASP A 272 14.79 9.99 -22.32
CA ASP A 272 16.01 9.23 -22.09
C ASP A 272 16.43 9.15 -20.62
N ASP A 273 16.11 10.16 -19.80
CA ASP A 273 16.39 10.13 -18.36
C ASP A 273 15.54 9.09 -17.61
N VAL A 274 14.28 8.90 -17.99
CA VAL A 274 13.41 7.80 -17.50
C VAL A 274 14.00 6.45 -17.90
N ARG A 275 14.32 6.30 -19.17
CA ARG A 275 14.89 5.05 -19.70
C ARG A 275 16.21 4.69 -19.02
N ARG A 276 17.07 5.67 -18.77
CA ARG A 276 18.34 5.46 -18.05
C ARG A 276 18.12 5.10 -16.58
N HIS A 277 17.20 5.79 -15.90
CA HIS A 277 16.92 5.52 -14.49
C HIS A 277 16.45 4.08 -14.28
N PHE A 278 15.41 3.68 -15.02
CA PHE A 278 14.87 2.32 -14.94
C PHE A 278 15.68 1.28 -15.72
N LYS A 279 16.81 1.66 -16.31
CA LYS A 279 17.70 0.77 -17.10
C LYS A 279 16.91 -0.07 -18.13
N ILE A 280 15.96 0.55 -18.84
CA ILE A 280 15.06 -0.14 -19.76
C ILE A 280 15.87 -0.71 -20.92
N GLN A 281 15.79 -2.04 -21.12
CA GLN A 281 16.46 -2.79 -22.16
C GLN A 281 15.59 -2.89 -23.43
N ASP A 282 16.18 -3.33 -24.54
CA ASP A 282 15.49 -3.48 -25.83
C ASP A 282 14.35 -4.52 -25.78
N ASP A 283 14.51 -5.58 -24.97
CA ASP A 283 13.49 -6.62 -24.76
C ASP A 283 12.39 -6.19 -23.77
N GLY A 284 12.55 -5.03 -23.11
CA GLY A 284 11.63 -4.47 -22.12
C GLY A 284 11.97 -4.81 -20.69
N SER A 285 13.01 -5.60 -20.45
CA SER A 285 13.54 -5.81 -19.10
C SER A 285 14.01 -4.49 -18.49
N PHE A 286 13.86 -4.32 -17.20
CA PHE A 286 14.12 -3.05 -16.52
C PHE A 286 14.43 -3.25 -15.03
N THR A 287 14.81 -2.19 -14.35
CA THR A 287 15.15 -2.20 -12.93
C THR A 287 14.19 -1.28 -12.17
N LEU A 288 13.64 -1.76 -11.06
CA LEU A 288 12.87 -0.97 -10.10
C LEU A 288 13.72 -0.59 -8.90
N ASP A 289 13.46 0.56 -8.33
CA ASP A 289 13.90 0.89 -6.98
C ASP A 289 13.02 0.17 -5.96
N THR A 290 13.63 -0.31 -4.89
CA THR A 290 12.96 -0.90 -3.75
C THR A 290 13.54 -0.34 -2.46
N LEU A 291 12.83 -0.47 -1.36
CA LEU A 291 13.32 -0.10 -0.05
C LEU A 291 13.03 -1.17 0.99
N THR A 292 13.85 -1.20 2.01
CA THR A 292 13.52 -1.84 3.29
C THR A 292 13.46 -0.74 4.34
N LEU A 293 12.29 -0.57 4.94
CA LEU A 293 12.00 0.41 5.99
C LEU A 293 11.81 -0.32 7.32
N GLU A 294 12.65 -0.02 8.29
CA GLU A 294 12.53 -0.51 9.66
C GLU A 294 11.96 0.58 10.55
N LEU A 295 10.86 0.25 11.24
CA LEU A 295 10.12 1.15 12.11
C LEU A 295 10.11 0.62 13.54
N ILE A 296 10.22 1.55 14.48
CA ILE A 296 10.07 1.31 15.92
C ILE A 296 8.96 2.19 16.47
N VAL A 297 8.45 1.85 17.64
CA VAL A 297 7.47 2.70 18.33
C VAL A 297 8.11 4.05 18.63
N GLY A 298 7.44 5.14 18.19
CA GLY A 298 7.89 6.54 18.37
C GLY A 298 7.55 7.09 19.75
#